data_fa2ad54b021b54bf44d8c20b4d1e5c6a
#
_entry.id   fa2ad54b021b54bf44d8c20b4d1e5c6a
#
_cell.length_a   1.000
_cell.length_b   1.000
_cell.length_c   1.000
_cell.angle_alpha   90.00
_cell.angle_beta   90.00
_cell.angle_gamma   90.00
#
_symmetry.space_group_name_H-M   'P 1'
#
loop_
_entity.id
_entity.type
_entity.pdbx_description
1 polymer ?
#
loop_
_entity_poly.entity_id
_entity_poly.type
_entity_poly.pdbx_seq_one_letter_code
_entity_poly.pdbx_strand_id
1 'polypeptide(L)'
;MYKYLYGKWEYLQGLVDGSGQIRLCDIRHYARLENENMQDDEEVKHFEFTPESIKIAFSGIEANPDDIVGNVKFSMPVRNCLCICFSNKKNDPELFEKFDADVCIEFNVAYLIDFLKFVFETRFGGKVVAKNVEYYDKNAGLDYLPSEAAVFTKSIKYEHESEYRIAAFLPYDAETIINIPDKEAFRAFKRCGCPEQVIKAGDCSCYFAFLHNGLKDGFRSYIGEIKKLTNNLS
;
A
#
# COMPACT_ATOMS: atom_id res chain seq x y z
N MET A 1 6.02 16.13 -9.41
CA MET A 1 4.85 15.26 -9.71
C MET A 1 3.92 15.30 -8.50
N TYR A 2 2.66 15.70 -8.71
CA TYR A 2 1.69 15.80 -7.63
C TYR A 2 0.71 14.63 -7.65
N LYS A 3 0.32 14.16 -6.46
CA LYS A 3 -0.70 13.15 -6.18
C LYS A 3 -1.51 13.60 -4.97
N TYR A 4 -2.63 12.95 -4.70
CA TYR A 4 -3.63 13.44 -3.77
C TYR A 4 -3.85 12.45 -2.63
N LEU A 5 -3.64 12.94 -1.41
CA LEU A 5 -3.82 12.19 -0.17
C LEU A 5 -5.17 12.58 0.45
N TYR A 6 -6.06 11.61 0.57
CA TYR A 6 -7.36 11.76 1.22
C TYR A 6 -7.34 11.22 2.64
N GLY A 7 -8.05 11.84 3.55
CA GLY A 7 -8.19 11.37 4.92
C GLY A 7 -8.90 12.35 5.83
N LYS A 8 -8.84 12.08 7.13
CA LYS A 8 -9.38 12.97 8.16
C LYS A 8 -8.35 14.05 8.51
N TRP A 9 -8.84 15.27 8.62
CA TRP A 9 -8.00 16.41 8.97
C TRP A 9 -7.26 16.20 10.30
N GLU A 10 -7.92 15.63 11.29
CA GLU A 10 -7.33 15.35 12.60
C GLU A 10 -6.06 14.50 12.54
N TYR A 11 -5.94 13.60 11.53
CA TYR A 11 -4.74 12.77 11.33
C TYR A 11 -3.72 13.40 10.38
N LEU A 12 -4.15 14.27 9.48
CA LEU A 12 -3.29 14.85 8.44
C LEU A 12 -2.82 16.27 8.73
N GLN A 13 -3.43 16.98 9.71
CA GLN A 13 -3.04 18.35 10.05
C GLN A 13 -1.57 18.50 10.40
N GLY A 14 -0.99 17.50 11.09
CA GLY A 14 0.43 17.51 11.45
C GLY A 14 1.38 17.52 10.25
N LEU A 15 0.98 16.96 9.11
CA LEU A 15 1.75 17.07 7.86
C LEU A 15 1.73 18.50 7.33
N VAL A 16 0.61 19.19 7.52
CA VAL A 16 0.40 20.55 7.00
C VAL A 16 1.10 21.60 7.86
N ASP A 17 1.08 21.46 9.17
CA ASP A 17 1.74 22.41 10.10
C ASP A 17 3.23 22.09 10.33
N GLY A 18 3.71 20.97 9.76
CA GLY A 18 5.11 20.56 9.89
C GLY A 18 5.44 19.80 11.17
N SER A 19 4.47 19.58 12.05
CA SER A 19 4.68 18.85 13.32
C SER A 19 4.52 17.32 13.15
N GLY A 20 3.91 16.90 12.03
CA GLY A 20 3.52 15.51 11.81
C GLY A 20 4.58 14.66 11.14
N GLN A 21 4.27 13.40 11.12
CA GLN A 21 5.09 12.35 10.54
C GLN A 21 4.33 11.68 9.38
N ILE A 22 5.05 11.21 8.36
CA ILE A 22 4.49 10.31 7.36
C ILE A 22 4.50 8.89 7.93
N ARG A 23 3.36 8.24 7.84
CA ARG A 23 3.18 6.84 8.20
C ARG A 23 3.11 5.98 6.94
N LEU A 24 3.99 5.00 6.84
CA LEU A 24 3.87 3.91 5.90
C LEU A 24 3.32 2.69 6.63
N CYS A 25 2.34 2.02 6.04
CA CYS A 25 1.72 0.83 6.61
C CYS A 25 2.19 -0.41 5.86
N ASP A 26 2.35 -1.52 6.58
CA ASP A 26 2.47 -2.83 5.94
C ASP A 26 1.23 -3.06 5.06
N ILE A 27 1.42 -3.61 3.87
CA ILE A 27 0.32 -3.82 2.92
C ILE A 27 -0.80 -4.67 3.53
N ARG A 28 -0.47 -5.61 4.41
CA ARG A 28 -1.45 -6.45 5.13
C ARG A 28 -2.30 -5.68 6.14
N HIS A 29 -1.88 -4.48 6.55
CA HIS A 29 -2.71 -3.64 7.40
C HIS A 29 -3.98 -3.21 6.69
N TYR A 30 -3.90 -2.92 5.39
CA TYR A 30 -5.06 -2.47 4.61
C TYR A 30 -6.13 -3.54 4.50
N ALA A 31 -5.79 -4.83 4.49
CA ALA A 31 -6.75 -5.92 4.50
C ALA A 31 -7.61 -6.00 5.78
N ARG A 32 -7.19 -5.32 6.85
CA ARG A 32 -7.80 -5.37 8.17
C ARG A 32 -8.51 -4.08 8.57
N LEU A 33 -8.61 -3.12 7.65
CA LEU A 33 -9.36 -1.89 7.92
C LEU A 33 -10.85 -2.19 8.04
N GLU A 34 -11.51 -1.54 9.00
CA GLU A 34 -12.96 -1.69 9.23
C GLU A 34 -13.78 -1.10 8.09
N ASN A 35 -13.26 -0.05 7.43
CA ASN A 35 -13.92 0.53 6.27
C ASN A 35 -13.65 -0.32 5.04
N GLU A 36 -14.66 -1.03 4.56
CA GLU A 36 -14.60 -1.91 3.39
C GLU A 36 -14.15 -1.19 2.11
N ASN A 37 -14.40 0.13 1.99
CA ASN A 37 -13.96 0.92 0.86
C ASN A 37 -12.46 1.26 0.89
N MET A 38 -11.81 1.14 2.06
CA MET A 38 -10.37 1.32 2.24
C MET A 38 -9.65 -0.02 2.40
N GLN A 39 -10.40 -1.10 2.54
CA GLN A 39 -9.87 -2.44 2.72
C GLN A 39 -9.26 -2.94 1.41
N ASP A 40 -8.03 -3.41 1.47
CA ASP A 40 -7.39 -4.15 0.38
C ASP A 40 -7.23 -5.60 0.85
N ASP A 41 -8.19 -6.44 0.51
CA ASP A 41 -8.25 -7.85 0.90
C ASP A 41 -7.32 -8.74 0.04
N GLU A 42 -6.46 -8.15 -0.74
CA GLU A 42 -5.65 -8.83 -1.73
C GLU A 42 -4.21 -9.13 -1.28
N GLU A 43 -4.02 -9.52 -0.03
CA GLU A 43 -2.73 -10.04 0.47
C GLU A 43 -2.26 -11.27 -0.31
N VAL A 44 -3.22 -12.03 -0.82
CA VAL A 44 -3.00 -13.15 -1.71
C VAL A 44 -3.82 -12.93 -2.97
N LYS A 45 -3.14 -12.88 -4.11
CA LYS A 45 -3.83 -12.79 -5.41
C LYS A 45 -4.32 -14.18 -5.79
N HIS A 46 -5.61 -14.28 -6.07
CA HIS A 46 -6.27 -15.51 -6.48
C HIS A 46 -6.62 -15.43 -7.97
N PHE A 47 -6.18 -16.41 -8.70
CA PHE A 47 -6.43 -16.54 -10.13
C PHE A 47 -7.12 -17.87 -10.41
N GLU A 48 -8.02 -17.88 -11.36
CA GLU A 48 -8.70 -19.08 -11.81
C GLU A 48 -8.58 -19.17 -13.33
N PHE A 49 -8.08 -20.30 -13.81
CA PHE A 49 -7.82 -20.54 -15.23
C PHE A 49 -8.56 -21.78 -15.67
N THR A 50 -9.10 -21.75 -16.89
CA THR A 50 -9.54 -22.99 -17.53
C THR A 50 -8.33 -23.83 -17.93
N PRO A 51 -8.44 -25.17 -18.00
CA PRO A 51 -7.32 -26.03 -18.39
C PRO A 51 -6.66 -25.62 -19.71
N GLU A 52 -7.44 -25.12 -20.68
CA GLU A 52 -6.96 -24.71 -21.99
C GLU A 52 -6.21 -23.38 -21.96
N SER A 53 -6.44 -22.55 -20.96
CA SER A 53 -5.83 -21.21 -20.84
C SER A 53 -4.48 -21.20 -20.11
N ILE A 54 -4.08 -22.33 -19.52
CA ILE A 54 -2.86 -22.43 -18.73
C ILE A 54 -2.01 -23.62 -19.13
N LYS A 55 -0.68 -23.45 -19.13
CA LYS A 55 0.27 -24.55 -19.26
C LYS A 55 0.82 -24.91 -17.90
N ILE A 56 0.65 -26.16 -17.50
CA ILE A 56 1.14 -26.69 -16.24
C ILE A 56 2.23 -27.73 -16.56
N ALA A 57 3.40 -27.58 -15.96
CA ALA A 57 4.48 -28.53 -16.07
C ALA A 57 4.97 -28.96 -14.68
N PHE A 58 5.12 -30.27 -14.50
CA PHE A 58 5.75 -30.87 -13.32
C PHE A 58 7.08 -31.51 -13.71
N SER A 59 8.17 -31.05 -13.14
CA SER A 59 9.52 -31.56 -13.44
C SER A 59 9.86 -31.53 -14.94
N GLY A 60 9.36 -30.51 -15.66
CA GLY A 60 9.58 -30.35 -17.10
C GLY A 60 8.65 -31.13 -18.01
N ILE A 61 7.70 -31.88 -17.47
CA ILE A 61 6.68 -32.61 -18.24
C ILE A 61 5.40 -31.78 -18.21
N GLU A 62 4.92 -31.36 -19.40
CA GLU A 62 3.63 -30.65 -19.52
C GLU A 62 2.48 -31.62 -19.25
N ALA A 63 1.54 -31.17 -18.41
CA ALA A 63 0.28 -31.89 -18.21
C ALA A 63 -0.61 -31.70 -19.45
N ASN A 64 -1.27 -32.79 -19.85
CA ASN A 64 -2.29 -32.69 -20.91
C ASN A 64 -3.52 -31.94 -20.32
N PRO A 65 -4.00 -30.83 -20.96
CA PRO A 65 -5.20 -30.15 -20.52
C PRO A 65 -6.43 -31.05 -20.33
N ASP A 66 -6.58 -32.10 -21.15
CA ASP A 66 -7.70 -33.05 -21.08
C ASP A 66 -7.67 -33.90 -19.79
N ASP A 67 -6.52 -34.01 -19.12
CA ASP A 67 -6.36 -34.74 -17.87
C ASP A 67 -6.66 -33.85 -16.62
N ILE A 68 -6.88 -32.54 -16.83
CA ILE A 68 -7.14 -31.59 -15.75
C ILE A 68 -8.65 -31.51 -15.51
N VAL A 69 -9.08 -31.89 -14.33
CA VAL A 69 -10.51 -31.86 -13.97
C VAL A 69 -10.86 -30.50 -13.33
N GLY A 70 -11.63 -29.69 -14.03
CA GLY A 70 -12.11 -28.38 -13.59
C GLY A 70 -11.06 -27.28 -13.70
N ASN A 71 -11.39 -26.10 -13.20
CA ASN A 71 -10.52 -24.94 -13.28
C ASN A 71 -9.32 -25.03 -12.36
N VAL A 72 -8.17 -24.56 -12.83
CA VAL A 72 -6.93 -24.48 -12.06
C VAL A 72 -6.93 -23.22 -11.24
N LYS A 73 -6.84 -23.35 -9.92
CA LYS A 73 -6.75 -22.22 -8.99
C LYS A 73 -5.32 -21.99 -8.56
N PHE A 74 -4.85 -20.79 -8.75
CA PHE A 74 -3.52 -20.37 -8.35
C PHE A 74 -3.60 -19.24 -7.32
N SER A 75 -2.82 -19.36 -6.26
CA SER A 75 -2.75 -18.35 -5.20
C SER A 75 -1.30 -17.87 -5.06
N MET A 76 -1.10 -16.57 -5.16
CA MET A 76 0.22 -15.96 -5.07
C MET A 76 0.23 -14.94 -3.92
N PRO A 77 1.06 -15.15 -2.90
CA PRO A 77 1.22 -14.15 -1.85
C PRO A 77 1.91 -12.90 -2.39
N VAL A 78 1.39 -11.75 -1.99
CA VAL A 78 2.01 -10.46 -2.28
C VAL A 78 3.23 -10.28 -1.38
N ARG A 79 4.32 -9.76 -1.94
CA ARG A 79 5.52 -9.48 -1.15
C ARG A 79 5.24 -8.43 -0.10
N ASN A 80 5.64 -8.69 1.13
CA ASN A 80 5.54 -7.71 2.21
C ASN A 80 6.30 -6.43 1.88
N CYS A 81 5.63 -5.31 2.10
CA CYS A 81 6.22 -3.98 1.96
C CYS A 81 5.53 -2.99 2.88
N LEU A 82 6.21 -1.91 3.16
CA LEU A 82 5.60 -0.73 3.76
C LEU A 82 5.14 0.18 2.64
N CYS A 83 3.88 0.60 2.65
CA CYS A 83 3.37 1.44 1.57
C CYS A 83 2.58 2.64 2.07
N ILE A 84 2.50 3.63 1.21
CA ILE A 84 1.60 4.78 1.29
C ILE A 84 0.91 4.95 -0.06
N CYS A 85 -0.39 5.16 -0.01
CA CYS A 85 -1.26 5.24 -1.17
C CYS A 85 -1.75 6.67 -1.38
N PHE A 86 -1.75 7.10 -2.62
CA PHE A 86 -2.30 8.37 -3.08
C PHE A 86 -3.29 8.10 -4.21
N SER A 87 -4.14 9.06 -4.51
CA SER A 87 -4.96 9.04 -5.72
C SER A 87 -4.36 9.92 -6.82
N ASN A 88 -4.65 9.61 -8.08
CA ASN A 88 -4.42 10.51 -9.20
C ASN A 88 -5.53 11.56 -9.38
N LYS A 89 -6.65 11.41 -8.65
CA LYS A 89 -7.83 12.28 -8.74
C LYS A 89 -7.76 13.40 -7.71
N LYS A 90 -7.86 14.63 -8.17
CA LYS A 90 -7.85 15.83 -7.32
C LYS A 90 -9.28 16.18 -6.90
N ASN A 91 -9.50 16.36 -5.60
CA ASN A 91 -10.76 16.85 -5.03
C ASN A 91 -12.01 16.08 -5.53
N ASP A 92 -11.87 14.77 -5.72
CA ASP A 92 -12.92 13.91 -6.23
C ASP A 92 -13.99 13.65 -5.14
N PRO A 93 -15.27 14.01 -5.40
CA PRO A 93 -16.34 13.83 -4.40
C PRO A 93 -16.57 12.37 -4.00
N GLU A 94 -16.42 11.44 -4.94
CA GLU A 94 -16.59 10.01 -4.68
C GLU A 94 -15.53 9.51 -3.69
N LEU A 95 -14.28 9.99 -3.81
CA LEU A 95 -13.21 9.60 -2.89
C LEU A 95 -13.37 10.22 -1.51
N PHE A 96 -13.91 11.44 -1.41
CA PHE A 96 -14.27 12.00 -0.11
C PHE A 96 -15.30 11.13 0.62
N GLU A 97 -16.32 10.69 -0.10
CA GLU A 97 -17.37 9.84 0.46
C GLU A 97 -16.85 8.44 0.83
N LYS A 98 -16.21 7.75 -0.13
CA LYS A 98 -15.78 6.36 0.06
C LYS A 98 -14.70 6.20 1.12
N PHE A 99 -13.80 7.16 1.24
CA PHE A 99 -12.74 7.14 2.25
C PHE A 99 -13.15 7.80 3.57
N ASP A 100 -14.40 8.26 3.67
CA ASP A 100 -14.89 9.06 4.81
C ASP A 100 -13.90 10.22 5.09
N ALA A 101 -13.38 10.82 4.05
CA ALA A 101 -12.37 11.87 4.14
C ALA A 101 -13.04 13.25 4.27
N ASP A 102 -12.39 14.15 5.01
CA ASP A 102 -12.78 15.56 5.09
C ASP A 102 -11.73 16.51 4.53
N VAL A 103 -10.58 15.98 4.13
CA VAL A 103 -9.49 16.72 3.50
C VAL A 103 -8.87 15.94 2.35
N CYS A 104 -8.50 16.69 1.30
CA CYS A 104 -7.65 16.25 0.21
C CYS A 104 -6.41 17.14 0.16
N ILE A 105 -5.23 16.54 0.26
CA ILE A 105 -3.94 17.23 0.25
C ILE A 105 -3.20 16.91 -1.05
N GLU A 106 -2.85 17.94 -1.81
CA GLU A 106 -1.94 17.82 -2.94
C GLU A 106 -0.51 17.64 -2.42
N PHE A 107 0.13 16.54 -2.78
CA PHE A 107 1.44 16.15 -2.28
C PHE A 107 2.45 15.99 -3.42
N ASN A 108 3.62 16.62 -3.32
CA ASN A 108 4.70 16.44 -4.28
C ASN A 108 5.43 15.13 -3.99
N VAL A 109 4.93 14.05 -4.59
CA VAL A 109 5.44 12.71 -4.34
C VAL A 109 6.85 12.47 -4.91
N ALA A 110 7.35 13.31 -5.81
CA ALA A 110 8.73 13.17 -6.30
C ALA A 110 9.73 13.37 -5.15
N TYR A 111 9.58 14.42 -4.37
CA TYR A 111 10.44 14.67 -3.19
C TYR A 111 10.26 13.58 -2.12
N LEU A 112 9.03 13.10 -1.94
CA LEU A 112 8.80 12.01 -1.01
C LEU A 112 9.49 10.72 -1.45
N ILE A 113 9.44 10.37 -2.73
CA ILE A 113 10.12 9.19 -3.28
C ILE A 113 11.62 9.30 -3.08
N ASP A 114 12.23 10.44 -3.38
CA ASP A 114 13.66 10.67 -3.19
C ASP A 114 14.06 10.53 -1.71
N PHE A 115 13.28 11.09 -0.81
CA PHE A 115 13.47 10.93 0.64
C PHE A 115 13.35 9.46 1.08
N LEU A 116 12.31 8.75 0.61
CA LEU A 116 12.12 7.35 0.96
C LEU A 116 13.23 6.45 0.40
N LYS A 117 13.70 6.71 -0.82
CA LYS A 117 14.86 6.02 -1.39
C LYS A 117 16.11 6.23 -0.54
N PHE A 118 16.39 7.48 -0.18
CA PHE A 118 17.51 7.77 0.71
C PHE A 118 17.41 6.98 2.02
N VAL A 119 16.23 6.94 2.63
CA VAL A 119 16.00 6.21 3.88
C VAL A 119 16.13 4.71 3.69
N PHE A 120 15.31 4.14 2.82
CA PHE A 120 15.15 2.69 2.74
C PHE A 120 16.28 2.01 1.97
N GLU A 121 16.74 2.60 0.88
CA GLU A 121 17.80 1.99 0.06
C GLU A 121 19.18 2.19 0.68
N THR A 122 19.48 3.42 1.13
CA THR A 122 20.81 3.74 1.64
C THR A 122 21.06 3.23 3.05
N ARG A 123 20.03 3.28 3.93
CA ARG A 123 20.22 2.92 5.35
C ARG A 123 19.81 1.51 5.69
N PHE A 124 18.86 0.95 4.96
CA PHE A 124 18.29 -0.37 5.29
C PHE A 124 18.53 -1.42 4.20
N GLY A 125 19.19 -1.05 3.09
CA GLY A 125 19.43 -1.99 1.98
C GLY A 125 18.15 -2.48 1.30
N GLY A 126 17.07 -1.73 1.45
CA GLY A 126 15.77 -2.01 0.86
C GLY A 126 15.66 -1.53 -0.58
N LYS A 127 14.43 -1.47 -1.08
CA LYS A 127 14.10 -0.99 -2.42
C LYS A 127 12.82 -0.17 -2.38
N VAL A 128 12.79 0.99 -3.00
CA VAL A 128 11.58 1.81 -3.12
C VAL A 128 11.09 1.79 -4.56
N VAL A 129 9.82 1.43 -4.74
CA VAL A 129 9.14 1.43 -6.03
C VAL A 129 7.89 2.30 -5.92
N ALA A 130 7.65 3.14 -6.92
CA ALA A 130 6.50 4.02 -6.94
C ALA A 130 5.88 4.03 -8.35
N LYS A 131 4.61 3.63 -8.46
CA LYS A 131 3.88 3.61 -9.73
C LYS A 131 2.36 3.63 -9.52
N ASN A 132 1.63 3.82 -10.60
CA ASN A 132 0.19 3.62 -10.60
C ASN A 132 -0.13 2.14 -10.35
N VAL A 133 -1.23 1.90 -9.66
CA VAL A 133 -1.83 0.57 -9.53
C VAL A 133 -2.49 0.20 -10.85
N GLU A 134 -2.28 -1.03 -11.27
CA GLU A 134 -2.91 -1.64 -12.44
C GLU A 134 -4.12 -2.45 -11.95
N TYR A 135 -5.26 -2.22 -12.58
CA TYR A 135 -6.50 -2.88 -12.17
C TYR A 135 -6.77 -4.09 -13.07
N TYR A 136 -7.16 -5.21 -12.46
CA TYR A 136 -7.41 -6.45 -13.18
C TYR A 136 -8.78 -7.02 -12.88
N ASP A 137 -9.35 -7.72 -13.86
CA ASP A 137 -10.53 -8.55 -13.64
C ASP A 137 -10.07 -9.94 -13.16
N LYS A 138 -10.60 -10.38 -12.04
CA LYS A 138 -10.29 -11.71 -11.46
C LYS A 138 -10.66 -12.86 -12.41
N ASN A 139 -11.58 -12.62 -13.34
CA ASN A 139 -12.04 -13.62 -14.32
C ASN A 139 -11.26 -13.58 -15.64
N ALA A 140 -10.52 -12.52 -15.91
CA ALA A 140 -9.63 -12.45 -17.06
C ALA A 140 -8.29 -13.03 -16.66
N GLY A 141 -7.90 -14.17 -17.21
CA GLY A 141 -6.60 -14.79 -16.91
C GLY A 141 -5.47 -13.75 -16.87
N LEU A 142 -4.70 -13.76 -15.81
CA LEU A 142 -3.52 -12.88 -15.66
C LEU A 142 -2.29 -13.65 -16.08
N ASP A 143 -1.43 -12.99 -16.85
CA ASP A 143 -0.06 -13.45 -17.04
C ASP A 143 0.67 -13.50 -15.69
N TYR A 144 1.72 -14.32 -15.62
CA TYR A 144 2.54 -14.43 -14.43
C TYR A 144 3.04 -13.06 -13.97
N LEU A 145 2.74 -12.71 -12.71
CA LEU A 145 3.21 -11.50 -12.06
C LEU A 145 4.25 -11.87 -10.98
N PRO A 146 5.45 -11.27 -11.00
CA PRO A 146 6.35 -11.35 -9.84
C PRO A 146 5.67 -10.80 -8.58
N SER A 147 5.96 -11.37 -7.42
CA SER A 147 5.34 -10.98 -6.14
C SER A 147 5.49 -9.49 -5.79
N GLU A 148 6.56 -8.83 -6.26
CA GLU A 148 6.70 -7.37 -6.16
C GLU A 148 5.74 -6.62 -7.08
N ALA A 149 5.50 -7.11 -8.29
CA ALA A 149 4.54 -6.51 -9.21
C ALA A 149 3.10 -6.63 -8.69
N ALA A 150 2.79 -7.75 -8.02
CA ALA A 150 1.50 -7.99 -7.40
C ALA A 150 1.12 -6.94 -6.34
N VAL A 151 2.10 -6.26 -5.72
CA VAL A 151 1.85 -5.12 -4.82
C VAL A 151 1.16 -3.96 -5.54
N PHE A 152 1.35 -3.84 -6.84
CA PHE A 152 0.82 -2.75 -7.67
C PHE A 152 -0.32 -3.20 -8.57
N THR A 153 -0.96 -4.30 -8.25
CA THR A 153 -2.18 -4.74 -8.92
C THR A 153 -3.33 -4.81 -7.93
N LYS A 154 -4.52 -4.42 -8.36
CA LYS A 154 -5.72 -4.38 -7.53
C LYS A 154 -6.94 -4.80 -8.35
N SER A 155 -7.93 -5.40 -7.72
CA SER A 155 -9.17 -5.76 -8.43
C SER A 155 -9.82 -4.52 -9.06
N ILE A 156 -10.41 -4.68 -10.24
CA ILE A 156 -11.12 -3.62 -10.97
C ILE A 156 -12.22 -2.94 -10.15
N LYS A 157 -12.76 -3.61 -9.14
CA LYS A 157 -13.73 -3.02 -8.20
C LYS A 157 -13.20 -1.74 -7.51
N TYR A 158 -11.86 -1.58 -7.43
CA TYR A 158 -11.18 -0.45 -6.82
C TYR A 158 -10.66 0.59 -7.84
N GLU A 159 -10.97 0.44 -9.11
CA GLU A 159 -10.48 1.35 -10.17
C GLU A 159 -10.87 2.81 -9.93
N HIS A 160 -11.98 3.03 -9.24
CA HIS A 160 -12.43 4.36 -8.85
C HIS A 160 -11.41 5.13 -8.00
N GLU A 161 -10.52 4.46 -7.29
CA GLU A 161 -9.48 5.08 -6.47
C GLU A 161 -8.39 5.74 -7.34
N SER A 162 -8.17 5.23 -8.55
CA SER A 162 -7.08 5.67 -9.44
C SER A 162 -5.76 5.81 -8.68
N GLU A 163 -5.39 4.72 -8.01
CA GLU A 163 -4.34 4.70 -6.99
C GLU A 163 -2.94 4.87 -7.57
N TYR A 164 -2.12 5.65 -6.88
CA TYR A 164 -0.68 5.71 -7.02
C TYR A 164 -0.03 5.24 -5.73
N ARG A 165 0.71 4.14 -5.78
CA ARG A 165 1.30 3.49 -4.61
C ARG A 165 2.80 3.70 -4.57
N ILE A 166 3.33 4.05 -3.39
CA ILE A 166 4.76 4.05 -3.10
C ILE A 166 4.98 2.92 -2.11
N ALA A 167 5.80 1.94 -2.49
CA ALA A 167 6.11 0.76 -1.69
C ALA A 167 7.61 0.69 -1.39
N ALA A 168 7.94 0.51 -0.12
CA ALA A 168 9.27 0.26 0.38
C ALA A 168 9.40 -1.21 0.78
N PHE A 169 10.16 -1.96 0.00
CA PHE A 169 10.49 -3.35 0.24
C PHE A 169 11.71 -3.43 1.14
N LEU A 170 11.57 -4.09 2.27
CA LEU A 170 12.67 -4.36 3.18
C LEU A 170 13.41 -5.64 2.79
N PRO A 171 14.68 -5.82 3.18
CA PRO A 171 15.35 -7.11 3.07
C PRO A 171 14.58 -8.22 3.78
N TYR A 172 14.78 -9.47 3.38
CA TYR A 172 14.03 -10.61 3.90
C TYR A 172 14.23 -10.89 5.40
N ASP A 173 15.32 -10.40 5.98
CA ASP A 173 15.68 -10.50 7.40
C ASP A 173 15.29 -9.25 8.20
N ALA A 174 14.18 -8.64 7.83
CA ALA A 174 13.68 -7.39 8.41
C ALA A 174 13.47 -7.40 9.94
N GLU A 175 13.48 -8.55 10.61
CA GLU A 175 13.46 -8.62 12.07
C GLU A 175 14.62 -7.84 12.70
N THR A 176 15.75 -7.75 12.02
CA THR A 176 16.91 -6.95 12.44
C THR A 176 16.62 -5.45 12.44
N ILE A 177 15.69 -5.00 11.60
CA ILE A 177 15.35 -3.57 11.43
C ILE A 177 14.44 -3.08 12.55
N ILE A 178 13.64 -3.96 13.15
CA ILE A 178 12.71 -3.63 14.25
C ILE A 178 13.45 -3.20 15.53
N ASN A 179 14.70 -3.63 15.67
CA ASN A 179 15.53 -3.37 16.84
C ASN A 179 16.47 -2.15 16.69
N ILE A 180 16.26 -1.30 15.68
CA ILE A 180 17.08 -0.07 15.55
C ILE A 180 16.71 0.88 16.69
N PRO A 181 17.69 1.27 17.53
CA PRO A 181 17.45 2.21 18.61
C PRO A 181 16.96 3.55 18.08
N ASP A 182 15.98 4.08 18.77
CA ASP A 182 15.33 5.38 18.53
C ASP A 182 16.39 6.50 18.45
N LYS A 183 16.90 6.84 17.27
CA LYS A 183 17.80 7.97 17.05
C LYS A 183 17.29 8.87 15.93
N GLU A 184 16.71 9.93 16.36
CA GLU A 184 16.55 11.28 15.77
C GLU A 184 15.77 11.51 14.46
N ALA A 185 15.67 10.58 13.54
CA ALA A 185 14.88 10.79 12.32
C ALA A 185 13.83 9.70 12.07
N PHE A 186 13.86 8.63 12.84
CA PHE A 186 13.09 7.41 12.59
C PHE A 186 12.52 6.93 13.91
N ARG A 187 11.35 7.42 14.29
CA ARG A 187 10.51 6.70 15.25
C ARG A 187 9.81 5.57 14.52
N ALA A 188 10.58 4.79 14.26
CA ALA A 188 10.79 3.53 13.72
C ALA A 188 9.57 2.61 13.72
N PHE A 189 9.76 1.41 13.42
CA PHE A 189 8.82 0.34 13.18
C PHE A 189 8.04 0.01 14.46
N LYS A 190 6.72 0.24 14.45
CA LYS A 190 5.83 -0.31 15.47
C LYS A 190 5.09 -1.49 14.89
N ARG A 191 4.95 -2.55 15.67
CA ARG A 191 3.91 -3.54 15.40
C ARG A 191 2.56 -2.85 15.38
N CYS A 192 1.67 -3.23 14.48
CA CYS A 192 0.33 -2.67 14.49
C CYS A 192 -0.35 -3.00 15.83
N GLY A 193 -1.12 -2.04 16.34
CA GLY A 193 -2.04 -2.30 17.45
C GLY A 193 -3.28 -3.07 16.97
N CYS A 194 -3.09 -4.19 16.26
CA CYS A 194 -4.20 -4.99 15.79
C CYS A 194 -5.04 -5.48 16.97
N PRO A 195 -6.37 -5.64 16.78
CA PRO A 195 -7.25 -6.16 17.82
C PRO A 195 -6.73 -7.48 18.40
N GLU A 196 -6.93 -7.68 19.68
CA GLU A 196 -6.41 -8.84 20.42
C GLU A 196 -6.79 -10.18 19.78
N GLN A 197 -7.94 -10.23 19.12
CA GLN A 197 -8.43 -11.40 18.38
C GLN A 197 -7.53 -11.78 17.19
N VAL A 198 -6.99 -10.76 16.47
CA VAL A 198 -6.05 -10.94 15.35
C VAL A 198 -4.67 -11.36 15.87
N ILE A 199 -4.25 -10.80 17.00
CA ILE A 199 -2.98 -11.16 17.66
C ILE A 199 -3.00 -12.63 18.10
N LYS A 200 -4.11 -13.11 18.67
CA LYS A 200 -4.30 -14.51 19.09
C LYS A 200 -4.29 -15.51 17.94
N ALA A 201 -4.67 -15.08 16.73
CA ALA A 201 -4.59 -15.93 15.54
C ALA A 201 -3.15 -16.09 14.98
N GLY A 202 -2.16 -15.42 15.57
CA GLY A 202 -0.78 -15.45 15.09
C GLY A 202 -0.50 -14.62 13.83
N ASP A 203 -1.51 -13.95 13.30
CA ASP A 203 -1.46 -13.27 12.01
C ASP A 203 -0.98 -11.81 12.08
N CYS A 204 -0.62 -11.32 13.26
CA CYS A 204 -0.19 -9.93 13.41
C CYS A 204 1.29 -9.75 13.07
N SER A 205 1.59 -9.72 11.80
CA SER A 205 2.90 -9.36 11.25
C SER A 205 2.92 -8.00 10.55
N CYS A 206 1.90 -7.17 10.78
CA CYS A 206 1.88 -5.82 10.23
C CYS A 206 2.82 -4.88 10.98
N TYR A 207 3.48 -4.02 10.22
CA TYR A 207 4.39 -3.01 10.74
C TYR A 207 4.00 -1.63 10.23
N PHE A 208 4.41 -0.60 10.98
CA PHE A 208 4.33 0.78 10.57
C PHE A 208 5.72 1.39 10.62
N ALA A 209 6.04 2.22 9.63
CA ALA A 209 7.16 3.13 9.70
C ALA A 209 6.61 4.56 9.87
N PHE A 210 7.08 5.26 10.90
CA PHE A 210 6.80 6.67 11.12
C PHE A 210 8.06 7.46 10.79
N LEU A 211 7.98 8.32 9.78
CA LEU A 211 9.12 9.04 9.25
C LEU A 211 8.92 10.54 9.43
N HIS A 212 9.94 11.19 9.96
CA HIS A 212 10.07 12.63 9.99
C HIS A 212 11.29 13.03 9.16
N ASN A 213 11.20 14.04 8.32
CA ASN A 213 12.30 14.40 7.42
C ASN A 213 13.44 15.21 8.09
N GLY A 214 13.33 15.50 9.38
CA GLY A 214 14.34 16.24 10.14
C GLY A 214 14.41 17.73 9.85
N LEU A 215 13.56 18.25 8.95
CA LEU A 215 13.47 19.68 8.67
C LEU A 215 12.52 20.37 9.63
N LYS A 216 12.77 21.67 9.87
CA LYS A 216 11.95 22.48 10.80
C LYS A 216 10.45 22.42 10.46
N ASP A 217 10.12 22.41 9.18
CA ASP A 217 8.74 22.39 8.71
C ASP A 217 8.25 20.97 8.33
N GLY A 218 8.99 19.94 8.73
CA GLY A 218 8.66 18.54 8.44
C GLY A 218 8.36 18.32 6.96
N PHE A 219 7.27 17.65 6.65
CA PHE A 219 6.82 17.40 5.28
C PHE A 219 6.02 18.55 4.65
N ARG A 220 5.87 19.69 5.34
CA ARG A 220 5.06 20.83 4.85
C ARG A 220 5.52 21.33 3.48
N SER A 221 6.83 21.33 3.21
CA SER A 221 7.39 21.74 1.93
C SER A 221 7.02 20.82 0.74
N TYR A 222 6.49 19.62 1.02
CA TYR A 222 6.03 18.67 0.02
C TYR A 222 4.57 18.89 -0.37
N ILE A 223 3.86 19.76 0.37
CA ILE A 223 2.42 19.97 0.24
C ILE A 223 2.14 21.19 -0.64
N GLY A 224 1.26 20.99 -1.63
CA GLY A 224 0.68 22.02 -2.46
C GLY A 224 -0.67 22.52 -1.93
N GLU A 225 -1.71 22.37 -2.72
CA GLU A 225 -3.07 22.79 -2.38
C GLU A 225 -3.71 21.84 -1.34
N ILE A 226 -4.53 22.43 -0.48
CA ILE A 226 -5.30 21.68 0.53
C ILE A 226 -6.78 22.04 0.35
N LYS A 227 -7.61 21.05 0.10
CA LYS A 227 -9.06 21.18 0.03
C LYS A 227 -9.69 20.49 1.25
N LYS A 228 -10.36 21.27 2.09
CA LYS A 228 -11.21 20.74 3.16
C LYS A 228 -12.67 20.80 2.71
N LEU A 229 -13.43 19.75 3.07
CA LEU A 229 -14.88 19.83 3.00
C LEU A 229 -15.35 20.77 4.11
N THR A 230 -16.02 21.84 3.73
CA THR A 230 -16.77 22.65 4.71
C THR A 230 -17.99 21.84 5.11
N ASN A 231 -18.02 21.37 6.35
CA ASN A 231 -19.28 20.88 6.93
C ASN A 231 -20.24 22.07 6.99
N ASN A 232 -21.09 22.20 5.97
CA ASN A 232 -22.29 23.00 6.13
C ASN A 232 -23.20 22.25 7.10
N LEU A 233 -22.95 22.46 8.39
CA LEU A 233 -23.92 22.13 9.43
C LEU A 233 -25.10 23.08 9.19
N SER A 234 -26.10 22.60 8.42
CA SER A 234 -27.44 23.21 8.35
C SER A 234 -28.31 22.58 9.41
#